data_b37223f87bba99d8dcc16a6b51af71b7
#
_entry.id   b37223f87bba99d8dcc16a6b51af71b7
#
_cell.length_a   1.000
_cell.length_b   1.000
_cell.length_c   1.000
_cell.angle_alpha   90.00
_cell.angle_beta   90.00
_cell.angle_gamma   90.00
#
_symmetry.space_group_name_H-M   'P 1'
#
loop_
_entity.id
_entity.type
_entity.pdbx_description
1 polymer ?
#
loop_
_entity_poly.entity_id
_entity_poly.type
_entity_poly.pdbx_seq_one_letter_code
_entity_poly.pdbx_strand_id
1 'polypeptide(L)'
;GTARSWFIYKKSNPWHYYQWGVFVKGTRSWIHSEMYRGTSNKKLIASTYNGLGTNQTTACIRVQAGNAKLIYDIAKTNRYSIPIRIYRSSNKGPFGKITLNDTTGKIPGNQNYDPTDPAFKNKR
;
A
#
# COMPACT_ATOMS: atom_id res chain seq x y z
N GLY A 1 -8.27 -0.64 -17.68
CA GLY A 1 -7.73 -0.78 -16.33
C GLY A 1 -6.31 -0.28 -16.29
N THR A 2 -5.87 0.18 -15.14
CA THR A 2 -4.53 0.73 -15.00
C THR A 2 -3.86 0.17 -13.74
N ALA A 3 -2.67 -0.39 -13.93
CA ALA A 3 -1.79 -0.78 -12.84
C ALA A 3 -0.38 -0.30 -13.15
N ARG A 4 0.35 0.10 -12.12
CA ARG A 4 1.73 0.62 -12.25
C ARG A 4 2.60 0.04 -11.14
N SER A 5 3.77 -0.47 -11.49
CA SER A 5 4.73 -0.96 -10.49
C SER A 5 5.29 0.19 -9.62
N TRP A 6 5.52 1.34 -10.23
CA TRP A 6 5.87 2.60 -9.56
C TRP A 6 5.08 3.75 -10.14
N PHE A 7 4.66 4.69 -9.30
CA PHE A 7 4.04 5.94 -9.74
C PHE A 7 4.21 7.08 -8.74
N ILE A 8 4.06 8.31 -9.24
CA ILE A 8 4.03 9.53 -8.46
C ILE A 8 2.59 10.05 -8.49
N TYR A 9 1.98 10.19 -7.33
CA TYR A 9 0.64 10.71 -7.25
C TYR A 9 0.59 12.25 -7.40
N LYS A 10 1.58 12.93 -6.83
CA LYS A 10 1.72 14.40 -6.96
C LYS A 10 3.13 14.72 -7.46
N LYS A 11 3.24 15.17 -8.68
CA LYS A 11 4.54 15.52 -9.32
C LYS A 11 5.30 16.63 -8.60
N SER A 12 4.59 17.52 -7.89
CA SER A 12 5.20 18.63 -7.15
C SER A 12 5.85 18.23 -5.82
N ASN A 13 5.67 16.99 -5.37
CA ASN A 13 6.22 16.52 -4.11
C ASN A 13 7.15 15.33 -4.34
N PRO A 14 8.48 15.49 -4.15
CA PRO A 14 9.48 14.46 -4.46
C PRO A 14 9.41 13.24 -3.54
N TRP A 15 8.57 13.26 -2.49
CA TRP A 15 8.43 12.17 -1.54
C TRP A 15 7.20 11.29 -1.78
N HIS A 16 6.39 11.58 -2.80
CA HIS A 16 5.13 10.88 -3.06
C HIS A 16 5.27 9.78 -4.13
N TYR A 17 6.22 8.87 -3.95
CA TYR A 17 6.36 7.67 -4.76
C TYR A 17 5.65 6.50 -4.07
N TYR A 18 4.93 5.72 -4.87
CA TYR A 18 4.18 4.56 -4.42
C TYR A 18 4.47 3.36 -5.31
N GLN A 19 4.37 2.17 -4.74
CA GLN A 19 4.65 0.91 -5.41
C GLN A 19 3.38 0.08 -5.57
N TRP A 20 3.29 -0.66 -6.66
CA TRP A 20 2.22 -1.61 -6.95
C TRP A 20 0.83 -0.99 -6.93
N GLY A 21 0.65 0.10 -7.65
CA GLY A 21 -0.62 0.81 -7.71
C GLY A 21 -1.62 0.14 -8.66
N VAL A 22 -2.86 -0.01 -8.19
CA VAL A 22 -4.01 -0.43 -8.99
C VAL A 22 -5.08 0.63 -8.90
N PHE A 23 -5.51 1.15 -10.04
CA PHE A 23 -6.54 2.16 -10.11
C PHE A 23 -7.92 1.56 -9.89
N VAL A 24 -8.72 2.17 -9.04
CA VAL A 24 -10.10 1.76 -8.79
C VAL A 24 -11.02 2.50 -9.77
N LYS A 25 -11.47 1.79 -10.79
CA LYS A 25 -12.33 2.35 -11.86
C LYS A 25 -13.60 2.98 -11.28
N GLY A 26 -13.96 4.14 -11.81
CA GLY A 26 -15.12 4.90 -11.32
C GLY A 26 -14.84 5.78 -10.11
N THR A 27 -13.60 5.82 -9.66
CA THR A 27 -13.14 6.67 -8.56
C THR A 27 -11.90 7.47 -8.97
N ARG A 28 -11.39 8.29 -8.05
CA ARG A 28 -10.07 8.92 -8.19
C ARG A 28 -9.01 8.24 -7.32
N SER A 29 -9.29 7.02 -6.90
CA SER A 29 -8.51 6.32 -5.89
C SER A 29 -7.66 5.21 -6.48
N TRP A 30 -6.56 4.94 -5.81
CA TRP A 30 -5.67 3.83 -6.06
C TRP A 30 -5.54 2.95 -4.82
N ILE A 31 -5.32 1.66 -5.03
CA ILE A 31 -4.79 0.76 -4.01
C ILE A 31 -3.29 0.65 -4.26
N HIS A 32 -2.47 0.92 -3.26
CA HIS A 32 -1.01 0.96 -3.42
C HIS A 32 -0.29 0.75 -2.11
N SER A 33 1.05 0.63 -2.19
CA SER A 33 1.93 0.56 -1.03
C SER A 33 1.97 1.87 -0.23
N GLU A 34 2.75 1.87 0.82
CA GLU A 34 3.16 3.08 1.53
C GLU A 34 4.13 3.95 0.70
N MET A 35 4.51 5.08 1.26
CA MET A 35 5.25 6.13 0.58
C MET A 35 6.75 5.88 0.57
N TYR A 36 7.37 6.17 -0.57
CA TYR A 36 8.80 6.08 -0.79
C TYR A 36 9.36 7.43 -1.24
N ARG A 37 10.65 7.67 -0.98
CA ARG A 37 11.38 8.88 -1.42
C ARG A 37 11.89 8.79 -2.87
N GLY A 38 11.54 7.74 -3.59
CA GLY A 38 11.95 7.51 -4.97
C GLY A 38 11.53 6.12 -5.44
N THR A 39 11.92 5.74 -6.63
CA THR A 39 11.55 4.47 -7.26
C THR A 39 12.45 3.30 -6.83
N SER A 40 12.70 3.18 -5.55
CA SER A 40 13.48 2.09 -4.97
C SER A 40 12.80 1.54 -3.73
N ASN A 41 12.69 0.23 -3.64
CA ASN A 41 12.14 -0.45 -2.47
C ASN A 41 13.02 -0.33 -1.20
N LYS A 42 14.19 0.31 -1.30
CA LYS A 42 15.07 0.69 -0.20
C LYS A 42 14.94 2.17 0.20
N LYS A 43 13.86 2.83 -0.20
CA LYS A 43 13.59 4.25 0.10
C LYS A 43 12.24 4.46 0.79
N LEU A 44 11.75 3.45 1.50
CA LEU A 44 10.52 3.56 2.28
C LEU A 44 10.63 4.65 3.35
N ILE A 45 9.55 5.38 3.54
CA ILE A 45 9.41 6.32 4.65
C ILE A 45 8.74 5.59 5.82
N ALA A 46 9.52 5.19 6.81
CA ALA A 46 9.05 4.36 7.92
C ALA A 46 7.86 4.95 8.68
N SER A 47 7.79 6.26 8.84
CA SER A 47 6.68 6.92 9.53
C SER A 47 5.34 6.73 8.82
N THR A 48 5.33 6.67 7.48
CA THR A 48 4.09 6.41 6.73
C THR A 48 3.67 4.96 6.86
N TYR A 49 4.61 4.02 6.81
CA TYR A 49 4.37 2.61 7.06
C TYR A 49 3.76 2.37 8.45
N ASN A 50 4.34 2.97 9.47
CA ASN A 50 3.88 2.82 10.85
C ASN A 50 2.50 3.44 11.12
N GLY A 51 2.01 4.27 10.20
CA GLY A 51 0.66 4.82 10.23
C GLY A 51 -0.41 3.98 9.54
N LEU A 52 -0.07 2.79 9.00
CA LEU A 52 -1.05 1.90 8.39
C LEU A 52 -2.21 1.57 9.34
N GLY A 53 -3.42 1.55 8.81
CA GLY A 53 -4.64 1.35 9.58
C GLY A 53 -5.22 2.63 10.18
N THR A 54 -4.56 3.77 10.01
CA THR A 54 -5.06 5.10 10.40
C THR A 54 -5.39 5.95 9.17
N ASN A 55 -6.06 7.08 9.37
CA ASN A 55 -6.40 7.99 8.28
C ASN A 55 -5.18 8.77 7.80
N GLN A 56 -4.59 8.36 6.69
CA GLN A 56 -3.40 8.99 6.10
C GLN A 56 -3.66 9.61 4.73
N THR A 57 -4.80 9.32 4.11
CA THR A 57 -5.13 9.76 2.75
C THR A 57 -6.55 10.31 2.69
N THR A 58 -6.83 11.09 1.65
CA THR A 58 -8.19 11.58 1.38
C THR A 58 -9.04 10.56 0.63
N ALA A 59 -8.44 9.65 -0.14
CA ALA A 59 -9.17 8.74 -1.02
C ALA A 59 -8.45 7.42 -1.30
N CYS A 60 -7.11 7.40 -1.40
CA CYS A 60 -6.36 6.18 -1.75
C CYS A 60 -6.36 5.15 -0.60
N ILE A 61 -6.25 3.89 -0.96
CA ILE A 61 -6.15 2.77 -0.02
C ILE A 61 -4.69 2.34 0.05
N ARG A 62 -4.07 2.51 1.20
CA ARG A 62 -2.69 2.09 1.46
C ARG A 62 -2.65 0.74 2.15
N VAL A 63 -1.76 -0.12 1.68
CA VAL A 63 -1.51 -1.44 2.22
C VAL A 63 -0.01 -1.72 2.25
N GLN A 64 0.41 -2.73 2.98
CA GLN A 64 1.81 -3.20 2.94
C GLN A 64 2.22 -3.60 1.51
N ALA A 65 3.50 -3.45 1.17
CA ALA A 65 4.00 -3.70 -0.18
C ALA A 65 3.72 -5.13 -0.68
N GLY A 66 3.80 -6.12 0.19
CA GLY A 66 3.46 -7.50 -0.16
C GLY A 66 1.99 -7.67 -0.55
N ASN A 67 1.08 -7.02 0.16
CA ASN A 67 -0.34 -7.03 -0.16
C ASN A 67 -0.64 -6.21 -1.43
N ALA A 68 0.02 -5.06 -1.60
CA ALA A 68 -0.11 -4.28 -2.83
C ALA A 68 0.34 -5.07 -4.06
N LYS A 69 1.47 -5.79 -3.96
CA LYS A 69 1.97 -6.67 -5.01
C LYS A 69 0.98 -7.80 -5.35
N LEU A 70 0.41 -8.43 -4.32
CA LEU A 70 -0.60 -9.48 -4.51
C LEU A 70 -1.82 -8.95 -5.26
N ILE A 71 -2.37 -7.81 -4.84
CA ILE A 71 -3.52 -7.19 -5.49
C ILE A 71 -3.17 -6.79 -6.93
N TYR A 72 -1.98 -6.23 -7.16
CA TYR A 72 -1.47 -5.86 -8.47
C TYR A 72 -1.41 -7.09 -9.41
N ASP A 73 -0.84 -8.20 -8.96
CA ASP A 73 -0.71 -9.42 -9.75
C ASP A 73 -2.09 -10.03 -10.07
N ILE A 74 -2.99 -10.08 -9.10
CA ILE A 74 -4.37 -10.57 -9.28
C ILE A 74 -5.12 -9.69 -10.29
N ALA A 75 -5.02 -8.37 -10.17
CA ALA A 75 -5.67 -7.44 -11.09
C ALA A 75 -5.18 -7.61 -12.53
N LYS A 76 -3.88 -7.75 -12.73
CA LYS A 76 -3.29 -7.98 -14.06
C LYS A 76 -3.70 -9.32 -14.64
N THR A 77 -3.63 -10.40 -13.87
CA THR A 77 -4.03 -11.75 -14.30
C THR A 77 -5.49 -11.81 -14.74
N ASN A 78 -6.35 -11.08 -14.07
CA ASN A 78 -7.78 -11.01 -14.38
C ASN A 78 -8.14 -9.85 -15.32
N ARG A 79 -7.16 -9.25 -16.02
CA ARG A 79 -7.34 -8.16 -16.98
C ARG A 79 -8.14 -6.97 -16.41
N TYR A 80 -7.93 -6.67 -15.13
CA TYR A 80 -8.59 -5.57 -14.40
C TYR A 80 -10.12 -5.68 -14.31
N SER A 81 -10.67 -6.89 -14.37
CA SER A 81 -12.12 -7.15 -14.27
C SER A 81 -12.58 -7.64 -12.90
N ILE A 82 -11.79 -7.37 -11.84
CA ILE A 82 -12.12 -7.74 -10.48
C ILE A 82 -13.04 -6.68 -9.87
N PRO A 83 -14.24 -7.06 -9.37
CA PRO A 83 -15.10 -6.13 -8.67
C PRO A 83 -14.50 -5.76 -7.31
N ILE A 84 -14.62 -4.47 -6.94
CA ILE A 84 -14.28 -3.96 -5.62
C ILE A 84 -15.57 -3.50 -4.95
N ARG A 85 -15.76 -3.94 -3.71
CA ARG A 85 -16.86 -3.50 -2.87
C ARG A 85 -16.32 -2.72 -1.69
N ILE A 86 -16.71 -1.45 -1.59
CA ILE A 86 -16.37 -0.57 -0.48
C ILE A 86 -17.67 -0.26 0.27
N TYR A 87 -17.72 -0.56 1.56
CA TYR A 87 -18.93 -0.36 2.35
C TYR A 87 -18.58 -0.03 3.80
N ARG A 88 -19.53 0.54 4.51
CA ARG A 88 -19.46 0.71 5.97
C ARG A 88 -20.22 -0.41 6.65
N SER A 89 -19.66 -0.94 7.72
CA SER A 89 -20.29 -1.98 8.53
C SER A 89 -19.83 -1.86 9.97
N SER A 90 -20.71 -2.14 10.90
CA SER A 90 -20.35 -2.36 12.32
C SER A 90 -19.62 -3.69 12.51
N ASN A 91 -19.82 -4.63 11.59
CA ASN A 91 -19.05 -5.88 11.54
C ASN A 91 -17.67 -5.62 10.93
N LYS A 92 -16.63 -5.76 11.73
CA LYS A 92 -15.24 -5.52 11.33
C LYS A 92 -14.63 -6.68 10.52
N GLY A 93 -15.46 -7.64 10.11
CA GLY A 93 -15.00 -8.84 9.41
C GLY A 93 -14.24 -9.82 10.32
N PRO A 94 -13.67 -10.90 9.75
CA PRO A 94 -13.06 -11.97 10.54
C PRO A 94 -11.79 -11.55 11.28
N PHE A 95 -11.12 -10.48 10.83
CA PHE A 95 -9.85 -10.01 11.41
C PHE A 95 -9.99 -8.76 12.28
N GLY A 96 -11.19 -8.20 12.41
CA GLY A 96 -11.42 -6.94 13.10
C GLY A 96 -10.76 -5.74 12.42
N LYS A 97 -10.67 -4.62 13.14
CA LYS A 97 -9.88 -3.47 12.70
C LYS A 97 -8.41 -3.69 13.05
N ILE A 98 -7.57 -3.82 12.04
CA ILE A 98 -6.13 -4.03 12.21
C ILE A 98 -5.39 -2.70 12.06
N THR A 99 -4.60 -2.36 13.08
CA THR A 99 -3.62 -1.28 13.03
C THR A 99 -2.25 -1.83 13.42
N LEU A 100 -1.20 -1.23 12.91
CA LEU A 100 0.15 -1.56 13.35
C LEU A 100 0.40 -0.96 14.74
N ASN A 101 1.09 -1.69 15.57
CA ASN A 101 1.60 -1.23 16.87
C ASN A 101 3.00 -1.80 17.13
N ASP A 102 3.60 -1.45 18.25
CA ASP A 102 4.99 -1.83 18.55
C ASP A 102 5.21 -3.33 18.67
N THR A 103 4.14 -4.11 18.91
CA THR A 103 4.18 -5.57 19.00
C THR A 103 3.69 -6.27 17.74
N THR A 104 2.91 -5.61 16.87
CA THR A 104 2.24 -6.22 15.72
C THR A 104 2.67 -5.66 14.38
N GLY A 105 3.87 -5.15 14.26
CA GLY A 105 4.42 -4.92 12.95
C GLY A 105 4.88 -3.51 12.62
N LYS A 106 4.95 -2.58 13.55
CA LYS A 106 5.70 -1.35 13.34
C LYS A 106 7.17 -1.64 13.07
N ILE A 107 7.79 -0.79 12.27
CA ILE A 107 9.21 -0.87 11.93
C ILE A 107 9.99 0.25 12.60
N PRO A 108 11.32 0.07 12.85
CA PRO A 108 12.17 1.15 13.32
C PRO A 108 12.13 2.38 12.40
N GLY A 109 12.24 3.57 12.97
CA GLY A 109 12.17 4.83 12.22
C GLY A 109 13.28 5.02 11.17
N ASN A 110 14.39 4.30 11.30
CA ASN A 110 15.50 4.29 10.34
C ASN A 110 15.42 3.13 9.33
N GLN A 111 14.43 2.26 9.41
CA GLN A 111 14.24 1.19 8.42
C GLN A 111 13.73 1.78 7.11
N ASN A 112 14.37 1.43 6.03
CA ASN A 112 14.11 1.99 4.70
C ASN A 112 13.46 1.02 3.72
N TYR A 113 12.93 -0.10 4.20
CA TYR A 113 12.22 -1.10 3.38
C TYR A 113 10.99 -1.63 4.11
N ASP A 114 10.00 -2.06 3.33
CA ASP A 114 8.80 -2.74 3.82
C ASP A 114 9.15 -4.22 4.04
N PRO A 115 9.00 -4.76 5.25
CA PRO A 115 9.35 -6.15 5.55
C PRO A 115 8.47 -7.17 4.82
N THR A 116 7.33 -6.75 4.30
CA THR A 116 6.42 -7.62 3.52
C THR A 116 6.73 -7.64 2.03
N ASP A 117 7.58 -6.72 1.56
CA ASP A 117 8.01 -6.68 0.15
C ASP A 117 8.70 -8.00 -0.20
N PRO A 118 8.27 -8.69 -1.29
CA PRO A 118 8.87 -9.96 -1.70
C PRO A 118 10.39 -9.92 -1.87
N ALA A 119 10.95 -8.75 -2.21
CA ALA A 119 12.40 -8.57 -2.34
C ALA A 119 13.17 -8.75 -1.02
N PHE A 120 12.49 -8.67 0.13
CA PHE A 120 13.11 -8.74 1.45
C PHE A 120 12.66 -9.93 2.30
N LYS A 121 11.95 -10.90 1.72
CA LYS A 121 11.44 -12.08 2.44
C LYS A 121 12.49 -12.83 3.27
N ASN A 122 13.74 -12.80 2.83
CA ASN A 122 14.84 -13.51 3.50
C ASN A 122 15.61 -12.65 4.52
N LYS A 123 15.13 -11.45 4.83
CA LYS A 123 15.77 -10.52 5.77
C LYS A 123 15.03 -10.38 7.11
N ARG A 124 14.07 -11.24 7.33
CA ARG A 124 13.33 -11.31 8.59
C ARG A 124 14.10 -12.04 9.67
#